data_ed6a3f5dab7525767199eb1ad5e72629
#
_entry.id   ed6a3f5dab7525767199eb1ad5e72629
#
_cell.length_a   1.000
_cell.length_b   1.000
_cell.length_c   1.000
_cell.angle_alpha   90.00
_cell.angle_beta   90.00
_cell.angle_gamma   90.00
#
_symmetry.space_group_name_H-M   'P 1'
#
loop_
_entity.id
_entity.type
_entity.pdbx_description
1 polymer ?
#
loop_
_entity_poly.entity_id
_entity_poly.type
_entity_poly.pdbx_seq_one_letter_code
_entity_poly.pdbx_strand_id
1 'polypeptide(L)'
;MNIKRRGSATAFVNFYDPEIEEILSLKSPRTAIEKRIADLSYGIKLNQLVYDRARDGKPISLFSVRKAPELNKLFYGKDINKFIEEYERLESLNLYTSQIDARDFLKMFAMEKTETSSYYVVNIDEMNTNTSYLDEISQSNICVEFMTPTLALSSLEKDYPAIGICVLGNINMSEVSIDELPAVTKFMVETQTMLALRQNHPTSQANAFVKGYRDIGIGISNQANWVAKLGYKYGEPEVLNILDEWMEHFAYGLISASNELVDTFGVAPLFHKTNWKTTMPVDRYNKNVDSICSRKPSLDWDELRDRVAKKGMANCGLSMIPPSESSSIGSNQTSSIEPIKELLTIKDRQGMLLKQYAPDAIKLSDKYDFAYDRNLNKDFIKHVAICQKWIDKGISSNTFYNPEWYSDEKMSLKDIISDMRYAKKLGVKTMYYQNTKVKNPNEIKEQAGCAGSCEV
;
A
#
# COMPACT_ATOMS: atom_id res chain seq x y z
N MET A 1 -16.47 28.85 10.54
CA MET A 1 -15.41 27.88 10.90
C MET A 1 -14.77 27.45 9.59
N ASN A 2 -13.53 27.81 9.32
CA ASN A 2 -12.81 27.28 8.16
C ASN A 2 -12.42 25.82 8.47
N ILE A 3 -13.15 24.87 7.88
CA ILE A 3 -12.82 23.44 7.96
C ILE A 3 -11.55 23.25 7.16
N LYS A 4 -10.42 23.11 7.84
CA LYS A 4 -9.10 22.94 7.24
C LYS A 4 -8.87 21.54 6.63
N ARG A 5 -9.68 20.55 7.01
CA ARG A 5 -9.69 19.16 6.47
C ARG A 5 -11.12 18.69 6.27
N ARG A 6 -11.40 18.16 5.08
CA ARG A 6 -12.65 17.46 4.79
C ARG A 6 -12.49 15.97 5.06
N GLY A 7 -13.59 15.27 5.36
CA GLY A 7 -13.60 13.82 5.37
C GLY A 7 -13.41 13.27 3.96
N SER A 8 -12.70 12.15 3.85
CA SER A 8 -12.48 11.42 2.60
C SER A 8 -12.65 9.94 2.85
N ALA A 9 -12.99 9.18 1.82
CA ALA A 9 -13.13 7.74 1.89
C ALA A 9 -12.63 7.05 0.62
N THR A 10 -12.25 5.78 0.77
CA THR A 10 -11.99 4.85 -0.33
C THR A 10 -12.94 3.67 -0.20
N ALA A 11 -13.74 3.41 -1.22
CA ALA A 11 -14.56 2.21 -1.33
C ALA A 11 -13.75 1.08 -1.98
N PHE A 12 -13.84 -0.14 -1.43
CA PHE A 12 -13.13 -1.30 -1.95
C PHE A 12 -14.10 -2.27 -2.63
N VAL A 13 -13.86 -2.56 -3.92
CA VAL A 13 -14.76 -3.35 -4.76
C VAL A 13 -14.03 -4.54 -5.36
N ASN A 14 -14.70 -5.70 -5.42
CA ASN A 14 -14.15 -6.90 -6.04
C ASN A 14 -14.21 -6.80 -7.57
N PHE A 15 -13.19 -7.30 -8.28
CA PHE A 15 -13.17 -7.27 -9.74
C PHE A 15 -14.35 -8.00 -10.39
N TYR A 16 -14.93 -8.96 -9.69
CA TYR A 16 -16.05 -9.76 -10.20
C TYR A 16 -17.44 -9.25 -9.76
N ASP A 17 -17.50 -8.04 -9.17
CA ASP A 17 -18.77 -7.42 -8.81
C ASP A 17 -19.64 -7.18 -10.07
N PRO A 18 -20.94 -7.50 -10.07
CA PRO A 18 -21.83 -7.29 -11.23
C PRO A 18 -21.90 -5.83 -11.71
N GLU A 19 -21.61 -4.88 -10.84
CA GLU A 19 -21.68 -3.44 -11.13
C GLU A 19 -20.29 -2.84 -11.42
N ILE A 20 -19.25 -3.65 -11.60
CA ILE A 20 -17.86 -3.19 -11.72
C ILE A 20 -17.63 -2.19 -12.86
N GLU A 21 -18.31 -2.36 -14.02
CA GLU A 21 -18.18 -1.45 -15.15
C GLU A 21 -18.79 -0.08 -14.81
N GLU A 22 -19.93 -0.06 -14.14
CA GLU A 22 -20.56 1.18 -13.67
C GLU A 22 -19.69 1.86 -12.62
N ILE A 23 -19.18 1.12 -11.63
CA ILE A 23 -18.30 1.64 -10.59
C ILE A 23 -17.02 2.27 -11.18
N LEU A 24 -16.42 1.65 -12.19
CA LEU A 24 -15.26 2.23 -12.88
C LEU A 24 -15.61 3.53 -13.61
N SER A 25 -16.86 3.73 -13.99
CA SER A 25 -17.30 4.95 -14.66
C SER A 25 -17.65 6.12 -13.72
N LEU A 26 -17.83 5.87 -12.41
CA LEU A 26 -18.37 6.87 -11.46
C LEU A 26 -17.53 8.15 -11.33
N LYS A 27 -16.24 8.10 -11.61
CA LYS A 27 -15.35 9.28 -11.59
C LYS A 27 -15.01 9.79 -12.98
N SER A 28 -15.37 9.06 -14.02
CA SER A 28 -15.00 9.39 -15.38
C SER A 28 -15.49 10.78 -15.78
N PRO A 29 -14.64 11.60 -16.42
CA PRO A 29 -15.08 12.88 -16.97
C PRO A 29 -16.13 12.71 -18.09
N ARG A 30 -16.26 11.51 -18.66
CA ARG A 30 -17.26 11.16 -19.69
C ARG A 30 -18.64 10.83 -19.10
N THR A 31 -18.72 10.51 -17.83
CA THR A 31 -19.99 10.22 -17.15
C THR A 31 -20.76 11.50 -16.87
N ALA A 32 -22.08 11.48 -17.08
CA ALA A 32 -22.95 12.60 -16.78
C ALA A 32 -22.80 13.06 -15.33
N ILE A 33 -22.79 14.38 -15.11
CA ILE A 33 -22.40 14.99 -13.84
C ILE A 33 -23.28 14.51 -12.66
N GLU A 34 -24.56 14.22 -12.93
CA GLU A 34 -25.55 13.75 -11.96
C GLU A 34 -25.26 12.32 -11.47
N LYS A 35 -24.48 11.56 -12.24
CA LYS A 35 -24.10 10.18 -11.92
C LYS A 35 -22.70 10.08 -11.34
N ARG A 36 -21.93 11.18 -11.32
CA ARG A 36 -20.56 11.16 -10.81
C ARG A 36 -20.52 11.14 -9.28
N ILE A 37 -19.62 10.32 -8.75
CA ILE A 37 -19.22 10.32 -7.34
C ILE A 37 -17.74 10.71 -7.27
N ALA A 38 -17.47 12.02 -7.46
CA ALA A 38 -16.10 12.54 -7.61
C ALA A 38 -15.29 12.49 -6.31
N ASP A 39 -15.93 12.68 -5.16
CA ASP A 39 -15.26 12.81 -3.87
C ASP A 39 -14.87 11.49 -3.20
N LEU A 40 -15.25 10.35 -3.81
CA LEU A 40 -14.91 9.01 -3.32
C LEU A 40 -13.77 8.42 -4.16
N SER A 41 -12.78 7.81 -3.52
CA SER A 41 -11.76 7.00 -4.20
C SER A 41 -12.17 5.53 -4.19
N TYR A 42 -11.60 4.73 -5.11
CA TYR A 42 -11.96 3.32 -5.25
C TYR A 42 -10.73 2.42 -5.25
N GLY A 43 -10.70 1.43 -4.39
CA GLY A 43 -9.72 0.34 -4.42
C GLY A 43 -10.30 -0.87 -5.15
N ILE A 44 -9.81 -1.17 -6.34
CA ILE A 44 -10.26 -2.34 -7.10
C ILE A 44 -9.44 -3.55 -6.68
N LYS A 45 -10.11 -4.51 -6.07
CA LYS A 45 -9.49 -5.73 -5.58
C LYS A 45 -9.36 -6.74 -6.71
N LEU A 46 -8.11 -7.03 -7.06
CA LEU A 46 -7.69 -7.97 -8.09
C LEU A 46 -6.99 -9.16 -7.44
N ASN A 47 -6.88 -10.25 -8.17
CA ASN A 47 -6.03 -11.38 -7.84
C ASN A 47 -5.36 -11.94 -9.10
N GLN A 48 -4.56 -12.99 -8.96
CA GLN A 48 -3.82 -13.61 -10.07
C GLN A 48 -4.72 -14.05 -11.23
N LEU A 49 -5.96 -14.51 -10.94
CA LEU A 49 -6.90 -14.99 -11.97
C LEU A 49 -7.18 -13.95 -13.07
N VAL A 50 -7.36 -12.68 -12.70
CA VAL A 50 -7.65 -11.59 -13.67
C VAL A 50 -6.49 -11.44 -14.66
N TYR A 51 -5.26 -11.43 -14.15
CA TYR A 51 -4.05 -11.29 -14.97
C TYR A 51 -3.83 -12.50 -15.89
N ASP A 52 -4.11 -13.70 -15.39
CA ASP A 52 -3.99 -14.94 -16.17
C ASP A 52 -5.04 -14.99 -17.28
N ARG A 53 -6.29 -14.67 -17.00
CA ARG A 53 -7.35 -14.62 -17.99
C ARG A 53 -7.09 -13.55 -19.06
N ALA A 54 -6.57 -12.38 -18.67
CA ALA A 54 -6.18 -11.37 -19.64
C ALA A 54 -5.00 -11.82 -20.53
N ARG A 55 -4.00 -12.54 -19.97
CA ARG A 55 -2.93 -13.16 -20.76
C ARG A 55 -3.51 -14.15 -21.78
N ASP A 56 -4.41 -15.02 -21.33
CA ASP A 56 -4.93 -16.15 -22.08
C ASP A 56 -6.11 -15.77 -23.01
N GLY A 57 -6.55 -14.49 -22.99
CA GLY A 57 -7.68 -14.01 -23.80
C GLY A 57 -9.02 -14.62 -23.38
N LYS A 58 -9.19 -14.90 -22.10
CA LYS A 58 -10.41 -15.44 -21.50
C LYS A 58 -11.26 -14.34 -20.87
N PRO A 59 -12.58 -14.49 -20.78
CA PRO A 59 -13.44 -13.56 -20.06
C PRO A 59 -13.26 -13.71 -18.53
N ILE A 60 -13.63 -12.68 -17.80
CA ILE A 60 -13.95 -12.74 -16.37
C ILE A 60 -15.49 -12.77 -16.20
N SER A 61 -15.96 -13.57 -15.27
CA SER A 61 -17.36 -13.72 -14.93
C SER A 61 -17.69 -12.89 -13.70
N LEU A 62 -18.82 -12.21 -13.72
CA LEU A 62 -19.28 -11.36 -12.63
C LEU A 62 -20.30 -12.09 -11.77
N PHE A 63 -20.11 -12.06 -10.46
CA PHE A 63 -20.93 -12.79 -9.52
C PHE A 63 -21.47 -11.88 -8.42
N SER A 64 -22.78 -11.97 -8.16
CA SER A 64 -23.37 -11.34 -7.01
C SER A 64 -22.94 -12.07 -5.73
N VAL A 65 -22.37 -11.33 -4.77
CA VAL A 65 -22.00 -11.85 -3.43
C VAL A 65 -23.18 -12.58 -2.76
N ARG A 66 -24.40 -12.10 -3.00
CA ARG A 66 -25.61 -12.72 -2.46
C ARG A 66 -25.89 -14.11 -3.03
N LYS A 67 -25.56 -14.33 -4.33
CA LYS A 67 -25.76 -15.62 -5.01
C LYS A 67 -24.56 -16.55 -4.85
N ALA A 68 -23.38 -16.01 -4.64
CA ALA A 68 -22.12 -16.73 -4.50
C ALA A 68 -21.37 -16.33 -3.20
N PRO A 69 -21.98 -16.54 -2.01
CA PRO A 69 -21.35 -16.10 -0.75
C PRO A 69 -20.04 -16.83 -0.43
N GLU A 70 -19.94 -18.13 -0.79
CA GLU A 70 -18.71 -18.90 -0.57
C GLU A 70 -17.56 -18.39 -1.46
N LEU A 71 -17.83 -18.03 -2.71
CA LEU A 71 -16.85 -17.39 -3.58
C LEU A 71 -16.30 -16.11 -2.94
N ASN A 72 -17.18 -15.28 -2.38
CA ASN A 72 -16.76 -14.05 -1.72
C ASN A 72 -15.88 -14.32 -0.49
N LYS A 73 -16.17 -15.36 0.27
CA LYS A 73 -15.33 -15.77 1.40
C LYS A 73 -13.97 -16.28 0.93
N LEU A 74 -13.94 -17.16 -0.07
CA LEU A 74 -12.69 -17.69 -0.62
C LEU A 74 -11.80 -16.61 -1.28
N PHE A 75 -12.40 -15.52 -1.75
CA PHE A 75 -11.66 -14.39 -2.35
C PHE A 75 -10.67 -13.73 -1.39
N TYR A 76 -10.95 -13.73 -0.09
CA TYR A 76 -10.08 -13.20 0.95
C TYR A 76 -9.21 -14.27 1.59
N GLY A 77 -9.40 -15.54 1.20
CA GLY A 77 -8.61 -16.65 1.72
C GLY A 77 -7.14 -16.60 1.28
N LYS A 78 -6.30 -17.31 2.03
CA LYS A 78 -4.86 -17.39 1.74
C LYS A 78 -4.51 -18.34 0.58
N ASP A 79 -5.44 -19.21 0.20
CA ASP A 79 -5.28 -20.17 -0.88
C ASP A 79 -6.10 -19.76 -2.10
N ILE A 80 -5.42 -19.11 -3.03
CA ILE A 80 -6.04 -18.65 -4.27
C ILE A 80 -6.59 -19.80 -5.13
N ASN A 81 -6.05 -21.02 -5.03
CA ASN A 81 -6.50 -22.14 -5.84
C ASN A 81 -7.95 -22.52 -5.48
N LYS A 82 -8.30 -22.48 -4.19
CA LYS A 82 -9.69 -22.72 -3.75
C LYS A 82 -10.66 -21.69 -4.32
N PHE A 83 -10.23 -20.42 -4.41
CA PHE A 83 -11.04 -19.40 -5.06
C PHE A 83 -11.21 -19.70 -6.54
N ILE A 84 -10.13 -20.05 -7.25
CA ILE A 84 -10.16 -20.37 -8.69
C ILE A 84 -11.05 -21.58 -8.95
N GLU A 85 -10.92 -22.64 -8.19
CA GLU A 85 -11.74 -23.85 -8.30
C GLU A 85 -13.23 -23.54 -8.16
N GLU A 86 -13.61 -22.77 -7.13
CA GLU A 86 -15.00 -22.39 -6.91
C GLU A 86 -15.51 -21.44 -8.00
N TYR A 87 -14.67 -20.49 -8.43
CA TYR A 87 -14.99 -19.56 -9.49
C TYR A 87 -15.30 -20.30 -10.81
N GLU A 88 -14.44 -21.24 -11.21
CA GLU A 88 -14.63 -22.04 -12.43
C GLU A 88 -15.79 -23.03 -12.30
N ARG A 89 -16.02 -23.58 -11.11
CA ARG A 89 -17.21 -24.40 -10.83
C ARG A 89 -18.50 -23.61 -11.06
N LEU A 90 -18.59 -22.39 -10.53
CA LEU A 90 -19.75 -21.52 -10.71
C LEU A 90 -19.94 -21.11 -12.19
N GLU A 91 -18.84 -20.88 -12.91
CA GLU A 91 -18.88 -20.64 -14.37
C GLU A 91 -19.44 -21.82 -15.13
N SER A 92 -19.00 -23.04 -14.84
CA SER A 92 -19.45 -24.26 -15.50
C SER A 92 -20.97 -24.50 -15.31
N LEU A 93 -21.52 -23.99 -14.23
CA LEU A 93 -22.96 -24.05 -13.91
C LEU A 93 -23.73 -22.83 -14.45
N ASN A 94 -23.07 -21.89 -15.15
CA ASN A 94 -23.65 -20.65 -15.67
C ASN A 94 -24.34 -19.81 -14.57
N LEU A 95 -23.75 -19.77 -13.35
CA LEU A 95 -24.31 -19.04 -12.21
C LEU A 95 -23.81 -17.58 -12.12
N TYR A 96 -23.07 -17.09 -13.13
CA TYR A 96 -22.66 -15.69 -13.23
C TYR A 96 -23.80 -14.78 -13.69
N THR A 97 -23.66 -13.48 -13.46
CA THR A 97 -24.60 -12.45 -13.93
C THR A 97 -24.28 -12.04 -15.36
N SER A 98 -23.02 -11.82 -15.66
CA SER A 98 -22.49 -11.41 -16.97
C SER A 98 -21.00 -11.75 -17.08
N GLN A 99 -20.44 -11.59 -18.25
CA GLN A 99 -19.01 -11.78 -18.52
C GLN A 99 -18.44 -10.57 -19.25
N ILE A 100 -17.18 -10.26 -18.98
CA ILE A 100 -16.42 -9.20 -19.65
C ILE A 100 -15.10 -9.81 -20.13
N ASP A 101 -14.61 -9.43 -21.31
CA ASP A 101 -13.24 -9.79 -21.71
C ASP A 101 -12.23 -9.23 -20.70
N ALA A 102 -11.33 -10.08 -20.19
CA ALA A 102 -10.40 -9.68 -19.13
C ALA A 102 -9.39 -8.59 -19.58
N ARG A 103 -9.04 -8.54 -20.88
CA ARG A 103 -8.19 -7.50 -21.43
C ARG A 103 -8.92 -6.17 -21.50
N ASP A 104 -10.19 -6.20 -21.88
CA ASP A 104 -11.01 -4.99 -21.97
C ASP A 104 -11.31 -4.43 -20.58
N PHE A 105 -11.55 -5.30 -19.58
CA PHE A 105 -11.64 -4.89 -18.19
C PHE A 105 -10.36 -4.18 -17.71
N LEU A 106 -9.17 -4.77 -17.95
CA LEU A 106 -7.90 -4.14 -17.56
C LEU A 106 -7.63 -2.83 -18.30
N LYS A 107 -8.03 -2.73 -19.60
CA LYS A 107 -7.92 -1.48 -20.36
C LYS A 107 -8.82 -0.39 -19.79
N MET A 108 -10.09 -0.73 -19.51
CA MET A 108 -11.05 0.20 -18.89
C MET A 108 -10.53 0.68 -17.53
N PHE A 109 -10.07 -0.23 -16.68
CA PHE A 109 -9.51 0.12 -15.39
C PHE A 109 -8.27 1.02 -15.51
N ALA A 110 -7.32 0.69 -16.39
CA ALA A 110 -6.11 1.50 -16.61
C ALA A 110 -6.46 2.89 -17.17
N MET A 111 -7.45 2.99 -18.02
CA MET A 111 -7.94 4.26 -18.58
C MET A 111 -8.53 5.14 -17.47
N GLU A 112 -9.45 4.62 -16.68
CA GLU A 112 -10.08 5.39 -15.60
C GLU A 112 -9.06 5.76 -14.50
N LYS A 113 -8.09 4.87 -14.20
CA LYS A 113 -6.97 5.18 -13.31
C LYS A 113 -6.11 6.32 -13.85
N THR A 114 -5.89 6.39 -15.17
CA THR A 114 -5.12 7.47 -15.81
C THR A 114 -5.84 8.80 -15.77
N GLU A 115 -7.15 8.81 -16.04
CA GLU A 115 -7.93 10.04 -16.12
C GLU A 115 -8.26 10.65 -14.75
N THR A 116 -8.38 9.81 -13.71
CA THR A 116 -8.86 10.26 -12.40
C THR A 116 -7.83 10.16 -11.29
N SER A 117 -6.72 9.46 -11.50
CA SER A 117 -5.69 9.11 -10.51
C SER A 117 -6.18 8.29 -9.29
N SER A 118 -7.47 8.17 -9.05
CA SER A 118 -8.10 7.75 -7.79
C SER A 118 -8.71 6.36 -7.82
N TYR A 119 -8.38 5.54 -8.81
CA TYR A 119 -8.63 4.10 -8.80
C TYR A 119 -7.34 3.37 -8.42
N TYR A 120 -7.36 2.70 -7.28
CA TYR A 120 -6.19 2.03 -6.71
C TYR A 120 -6.20 0.54 -7.05
N VAL A 121 -5.01 -0.02 -7.28
CA VAL A 121 -4.84 -1.47 -7.44
C VAL A 121 -4.69 -2.08 -6.05
N VAL A 122 -5.46 -3.13 -5.77
CA VAL A 122 -5.34 -3.94 -4.55
C VAL A 122 -5.21 -5.42 -4.94
N ASN A 123 -4.03 -5.99 -4.82
CA ASN A 123 -3.77 -7.41 -5.06
C ASN A 123 -4.14 -8.19 -3.79
N ILE A 124 -5.40 -8.65 -3.71
CA ILE A 124 -5.99 -9.18 -2.49
C ILE A 124 -5.32 -10.48 -2.03
N ASP A 125 -4.88 -11.31 -2.95
CA ASP A 125 -4.13 -12.54 -2.69
C ASP A 125 -2.76 -12.24 -2.05
N GLU A 126 -2.00 -11.24 -2.56
CA GLU A 126 -0.75 -10.79 -1.92
C GLU A 126 -1.01 -10.17 -0.54
N MET A 127 -2.11 -9.44 -0.39
CA MET A 127 -2.50 -8.81 0.86
C MET A 127 -2.75 -9.85 1.96
N ASN A 128 -3.35 -10.99 1.63
CA ASN A 128 -3.68 -12.04 2.58
C ASN A 128 -2.61 -13.15 2.70
N THR A 129 -1.68 -13.26 1.77
CA THR A 129 -0.59 -14.23 1.82
C THR A 129 0.59 -13.70 2.64
N ASN A 130 1.06 -12.49 2.34
CA ASN A 130 2.15 -11.85 3.07
C ASN A 130 1.60 -10.96 4.21
N THR A 131 1.09 -11.57 5.26
CA THR A 131 0.52 -10.85 6.41
C THR A 131 0.83 -11.54 7.73
N SER A 132 0.87 -10.77 8.82
CA SER A 132 1.00 -11.29 10.18
C SER A 132 -0.30 -11.83 10.77
N TYR A 133 -1.44 -11.61 10.14
CA TYR A 133 -2.74 -12.00 10.67
C TYR A 133 -3.17 -13.40 10.21
N LEU A 134 -3.91 -14.09 11.07
CA LEU A 134 -4.65 -15.32 10.74
C LEU A 134 -5.99 -14.99 10.12
N ASP A 135 -6.68 -13.97 10.64
CA ASP A 135 -7.94 -13.49 10.12
C ASP A 135 -7.77 -12.84 8.73
N GLU A 136 -8.80 -12.92 7.92
CA GLU A 136 -8.83 -12.36 6.57
C GLU A 136 -8.85 -10.84 6.58
N ILE A 137 -8.12 -10.24 5.64
CA ILE A 137 -8.10 -8.79 5.41
C ILE A 137 -8.93 -8.51 4.15
N SER A 138 -10.06 -7.85 4.31
CA SER A 138 -10.99 -7.59 3.20
C SER A 138 -10.81 -6.21 2.56
N GLN A 139 -10.17 -5.28 3.26
CA GLN A 139 -9.98 -3.89 2.84
C GLN A 139 -8.79 -3.25 3.53
N SER A 140 -8.45 -2.03 3.15
CA SER A 140 -7.40 -1.23 3.75
C SER A 140 -7.95 0.13 4.18
N ASN A 141 -7.08 1.03 4.66
CA ASN A 141 -7.40 2.44 4.91
C ASN A 141 -7.52 3.24 3.59
N ILE A 142 -7.77 4.53 3.72
CA ILE A 142 -7.92 5.46 2.58
C ILE A 142 -6.71 5.49 1.66
N CYS A 143 -5.49 5.36 2.20
CA CYS A 143 -4.23 5.41 1.43
C CYS A 143 -3.66 4.03 1.09
N VAL A 144 -4.41 2.97 1.32
CA VAL A 144 -4.17 1.55 0.97
C VAL A 144 -2.95 0.87 1.59
N GLU A 145 -2.36 1.43 2.67
CA GLU A 145 -1.22 0.86 3.37
C GLU A 145 -1.55 0.18 4.69
N PHE A 146 -2.59 0.61 5.42
CA PHE A 146 -2.93 0.05 6.71
C PHE A 146 -3.89 -1.15 6.56
N MET A 147 -3.29 -2.29 6.28
CA MET A 147 -4.00 -3.56 6.08
C MET A 147 -4.12 -4.31 7.40
N THR A 148 -5.35 -4.45 7.90
CA THR A 148 -5.65 -5.12 9.16
C THR A 148 -7.02 -5.79 9.10
N PRO A 149 -7.25 -6.88 9.82
CA PRO A 149 -8.58 -7.47 9.90
C PRO A 149 -9.59 -6.47 10.46
N THR A 150 -10.70 -6.32 9.78
CA THR A 150 -11.85 -5.53 10.21
C THR A 150 -13.11 -6.38 10.10
N LEU A 151 -14.14 -6.04 10.84
CA LEU A 151 -15.39 -6.78 10.82
C LEU A 151 -16.53 -5.89 10.31
N ALA A 152 -17.56 -6.50 9.73
CA ALA A 152 -18.77 -5.77 9.38
C ALA A 152 -19.37 -5.14 10.62
N LEU A 153 -19.71 -3.85 10.53
CA LEU A 153 -20.34 -3.13 11.63
C LEU A 153 -21.82 -3.52 11.73
N SER A 154 -22.10 -4.51 12.54
CA SER A 154 -23.46 -5.03 12.74
C SER A 154 -24.24 -4.32 13.86
N SER A 155 -23.53 -3.63 14.77
CA SER A 155 -24.16 -2.88 15.89
C SER A 155 -23.17 -1.84 16.42
N LEU A 156 -23.67 -0.67 16.75
CA LEU A 156 -22.91 0.37 17.47
C LEU A 156 -22.88 0.18 18.98
N GLU A 157 -23.71 -0.73 19.51
CA GLU A 157 -23.87 -0.96 20.95
C GLU A 157 -22.91 -2.02 21.49
N LYS A 158 -22.30 -2.84 20.61
CA LYS A 158 -21.42 -3.93 21.02
C LYS A 158 -19.95 -3.56 20.86
N ASP A 159 -19.17 -3.85 21.89
CA ASP A 159 -17.72 -3.70 21.88
C ASP A 159 -17.06 -4.91 21.19
N TYR A 160 -16.63 -4.72 19.96
CA TYR A 160 -15.84 -5.71 19.20
C TYR A 160 -14.91 -5.00 18.23
N PRO A 161 -13.76 -5.58 17.84
CA PRO A 161 -12.73 -4.90 17.07
C PRO A 161 -13.08 -4.80 15.58
N ALA A 162 -14.12 -4.02 15.25
CA ALA A 162 -14.63 -3.89 13.88
C ALA A 162 -13.94 -2.78 13.07
N ILE A 163 -13.49 -1.70 13.73
CA ILE A 163 -12.98 -0.50 13.08
C ILE A 163 -11.48 -0.37 13.34
N GLY A 164 -10.67 -0.56 12.30
CA GLY A 164 -9.22 -0.33 12.34
C GLY A 164 -8.88 1.15 12.49
N ILE A 165 -7.87 1.44 13.29
CA ILE A 165 -7.34 2.81 13.49
C ILE A 165 -5.87 2.84 13.10
N CYS A 166 -5.52 3.77 12.21
CA CYS A 166 -4.13 3.99 11.80
C CYS A 166 -3.39 4.84 12.84
N VAL A 167 -2.39 4.25 13.50
CA VAL A 167 -1.41 4.97 14.33
C VAL A 167 -0.08 4.91 13.60
N LEU A 168 0.37 6.04 13.06
CA LEU A 168 1.43 6.08 12.06
C LEU A 168 2.68 6.80 12.55
N GLY A 169 3.85 6.34 12.08
CA GLY A 169 5.12 7.04 12.24
C GLY A 169 6.12 6.59 11.19
N ASN A 170 7.07 7.45 10.84
CA ASN A 170 8.12 7.15 9.88
C ASN A 170 9.51 7.35 10.48
N ILE A 171 10.44 6.49 10.08
CA ILE A 171 11.87 6.64 10.32
C ILE A 171 12.48 7.31 9.08
N ASN A 172 13.30 8.34 9.30
CA ASN A 172 14.08 8.97 8.24
C ASN A 172 15.25 8.05 7.84
N MET A 173 15.06 7.29 6.75
CA MET A 173 16.02 6.29 6.28
C MET A 173 17.40 6.88 5.98
N SER A 174 17.45 8.13 5.52
CA SER A 174 18.69 8.81 5.15
C SER A 174 19.56 9.24 6.35
N GLU A 175 19.00 9.23 7.55
CA GLU A 175 19.66 9.71 8.77
C GLU A 175 19.82 8.62 9.85
N VAL A 176 19.36 7.39 9.56
CA VAL A 176 19.44 6.28 10.50
C VAL A 176 20.25 5.14 9.87
N SER A 177 21.38 4.85 10.47
CA SER A 177 22.24 3.72 10.07
C SER A 177 21.66 2.38 10.56
N ILE A 178 22.14 1.27 10.01
CA ILE A 178 21.76 -0.09 10.44
C ILE A 178 22.04 -0.31 11.92
N ASP A 179 23.17 0.20 12.43
CA ASP A 179 23.57 0.04 13.83
C ASP A 179 22.66 0.80 14.81
N GLU A 180 22.02 1.87 14.37
CA GLU A 180 21.08 2.66 15.16
C GLU A 180 19.65 2.09 15.15
N LEU A 181 19.32 1.26 14.16
CA LEU A 181 17.96 0.71 14.00
C LEU A 181 17.42 0.02 15.25
N PRO A 182 18.18 -0.79 16.01
CA PRO A 182 17.64 -1.43 17.21
C PRO A 182 17.12 -0.43 18.23
N ALA A 183 17.82 0.67 18.45
CA ALA A 183 17.41 1.71 19.39
C ALA A 183 16.23 2.54 18.84
N VAL A 184 16.30 2.93 17.56
CA VAL A 184 15.27 3.76 16.93
C VAL A 184 13.97 2.98 16.77
N THR A 185 14.01 1.72 16.37
CA THR A 185 12.80 0.88 16.25
C THR A 185 12.16 0.65 17.60
N LYS A 186 12.95 0.42 18.66
CA LYS A 186 12.42 0.28 20.02
C LYS A 186 11.71 1.54 20.49
N PHE A 187 12.32 2.70 20.31
CA PHE A 187 11.72 4.00 20.63
C PHE A 187 10.40 4.22 19.86
N MET A 188 10.38 3.89 18.57
CA MET A 188 9.20 4.07 17.73
C MET A 188 8.06 3.13 18.14
N VAL A 189 8.34 1.84 18.41
CA VAL A 189 7.32 0.88 18.83
C VAL A 189 6.75 1.27 20.18
N GLU A 190 7.58 1.65 21.15
CA GLU A 190 7.15 2.10 22.47
C GLU A 190 6.27 3.35 22.39
N THR A 191 6.74 4.38 21.68
CA THR A 191 6.02 5.66 21.53
C THR A 191 4.67 5.47 20.85
N GLN A 192 4.63 4.73 19.72
CA GLN A 192 3.41 4.50 18.99
C GLN A 192 2.41 3.65 19.77
N THR A 193 2.89 2.66 20.53
CA THR A 193 2.05 1.83 21.40
C THR A 193 1.44 2.66 22.54
N MET A 194 2.25 3.51 23.16
CA MET A 194 1.73 4.43 24.19
C MET A 194 0.71 5.41 23.62
N LEU A 195 0.99 5.99 22.45
CA LEU A 195 0.08 6.90 21.77
C LEU A 195 -1.26 6.22 21.46
N ALA A 196 -1.24 5.03 20.89
CA ALA A 196 -2.43 4.24 20.58
C ALA A 196 -3.30 3.99 21.81
N LEU A 197 -2.67 3.57 22.91
CA LEU A 197 -3.37 3.22 24.16
C LEU A 197 -3.92 4.42 24.93
N ARG A 198 -3.33 5.61 24.75
CA ARG A 198 -3.73 6.84 25.45
C ARG A 198 -4.74 7.69 24.71
N GLN A 199 -4.95 7.45 23.42
CA GLN A 199 -5.93 8.18 22.63
C GLN A 199 -7.37 7.78 22.99
N ASN A 200 -8.27 8.78 22.96
CA ASN A 200 -9.70 8.54 23.01
C ASN A 200 -10.22 8.29 21.60
N HIS A 201 -10.72 7.11 21.36
CA HIS A 201 -11.28 6.74 20.05
C HIS A 201 -12.78 7.07 20.01
N PRO A 202 -13.30 7.49 18.82
CA PRO A 202 -14.64 8.04 18.70
C PRO A 202 -15.76 7.00 18.89
N THR A 203 -15.44 5.72 18.75
CA THR A 203 -16.40 4.61 18.89
C THR A 203 -15.83 3.49 19.76
N SER A 204 -16.70 2.72 20.41
CA SER A 204 -16.29 1.57 21.22
C SER A 204 -15.62 0.48 20.37
N GLN A 205 -16.03 0.30 19.11
CA GLN A 205 -15.44 -0.66 18.17
C GLN A 205 -14.00 -0.30 17.78
N ALA A 206 -13.73 1.00 17.57
CA ALA A 206 -12.36 1.49 17.33
C ALA A 206 -11.48 1.31 18.59
N ASN A 207 -12.04 1.62 19.77
CA ASN A 207 -11.35 1.41 21.02
C ASN A 207 -11.06 -0.07 21.29
N ALA A 208 -12.02 -0.97 21.01
CA ALA A 208 -11.84 -2.42 21.12
C ALA A 208 -10.75 -2.93 20.16
N PHE A 209 -10.69 -2.40 18.92
CA PHE A 209 -9.64 -2.72 17.97
C PHE A 209 -8.26 -2.33 18.50
N VAL A 210 -8.09 -1.07 18.91
CA VAL A 210 -6.80 -0.57 19.40
C VAL A 210 -6.34 -1.32 20.64
N LYS A 211 -7.23 -1.54 21.60
CA LYS A 211 -6.89 -2.30 22.83
C LYS A 211 -6.60 -3.76 22.55
N GLY A 212 -7.29 -4.36 21.57
CA GLY A 212 -7.18 -5.78 21.21
C GLY A 212 -5.94 -6.08 20.40
N TYR A 213 -5.78 -5.45 19.25
CA TYR A 213 -4.66 -5.69 18.32
C TYR A 213 -3.41 -4.88 18.70
N ARG A 214 -3.57 -3.70 19.29
CA ARG A 214 -2.48 -2.72 19.47
C ARG A 214 -1.67 -2.51 18.20
N ASP A 215 -2.40 -2.45 17.07
CA ASP A 215 -1.79 -2.25 15.77
C ASP A 215 -1.17 -0.86 15.68
N ILE A 216 0.06 -0.84 15.17
CA ILE A 216 0.79 0.37 14.83
C ILE A 216 1.30 0.26 13.40
N GLY A 217 1.71 1.38 12.82
CA GLY A 217 2.26 1.43 11.49
C GLY A 217 3.52 2.28 11.47
N ILE A 218 4.67 1.63 11.54
CA ILE A 218 5.97 2.29 11.44
C ILE A 218 6.48 2.05 10.02
N GLY A 219 6.77 3.14 9.32
CA GLY A 219 7.30 3.14 7.97
C GLY A 219 8.62 3.86 7.85
N ILE A 220 9.01 4.13 6.62
CA ILE A 220 10.21 4.86 6.27
C ILE A 220 9.88 6.06 5.39
N SER A 221 10.74 7.06 5.40
CA SER A 221 10.69 8.22 4.53
C SER A 221 12.10 8.61 4.08
N ASN A 222 12.20 9.55 3.16
CA ASN A 222 13.46 10.10 2.66
C ASN A 222 14.33 9.10 1.86
N GLN A 223 13.71 8.07 1.24
CA GLN A 223 14.46 7.06 0.49
C GLN A 223 15.16 7.66 -0.74
N ALA A 224 14.55 8.63 -1.44
CA ALA A 224 15.21 9.23 -2.60
C ALA A 224 16.51 9.96 -2.22
N ASN A 225 16.54 10.65 -1.09
CA ASN A 225 17.77 11.26 -0.58
C ASN A 225 18.79 10.20 -0.15
N TRP A 226 18.33 9.12 0.47
CA TRP A 226 19.20 8.00 0.84
C TRP A 226 19.87 7.36 -0.37
N VAL A 227 19.12 7.06 -1.45
CA VAL A 227 19.65 6.52 -2.71
C VAL A 227 20.68 7.48 -3.32
N ALA A 228 20.34 8.78 -3.38
CA ALA A 228 21.22 9.81 -3.92
C ALA A 228 22.51 9.97 -3.10
N LYS A 229 22.46 9.89 -1.76
CA LYS A 229 23.65 9.92 -0.88
C LYS A 229 24.56 8.72 -1.08
N LEU A 230 24.00 7.54 -1.37
CA LEU A 230 24.78 6.35 -1.71
C LEU A 230 25.43 6.44 -3.09
N GLY A 231 24.99 7.37 -3.94
CA GLY A 231 25.53 7.58 -5.28
C GLY A 231 24.98 6.60 -6.33
N TYR A 232 23.91 5.90 -6.02
CA TYR A 232 23.21 4.98 -6.92
C TYR A 232 21.95 5.60 -7.52
N LYS A 233 21.36 4.87 -8.47
CA LYS A 233 20.04 5.13 -9.05
C LYS A 233 19.05 4.04 -8.67
N TYR A 234 17.74 4.37 -8.69
CA TYR A 234 16.72 3.38 -8.47
C TYR A 234 16.85 2.20 -9.43
N GLY A 235 16.71 0.99 -8.91
CA GLY A 235 16.74 -0.24 -9.70
C GLY A 235 18.10 -0.83 -9.96
N GLU A 236 19.21 -0.15 -9.62
CA GLU A 236 20.55 -0.72 -9.70
C GLU A 236 20.68 -1.91 -8.74
N PRO A 237 21.31 -3.04 -9.13
CA PRO A 237 21.39 -4.24 -8.29
C PRO A 237 22.05 -3.99 -6.93
N GLU A 238 23.05 -3.13 -6.87
CA GLU A 238 23.79 -2.78 -5.66
C GLU A 238 22.88 -2.12 -4.63
N VAL A 239 22.13 -1.08 -5.02
CA VAL A 239 21.22 -0.38 -4.09
C VAL A 239 20.06 -1.26 -3.68
N LEU A 240 19.61 -2.18 -4.53
CA LEU A 240 18.55 -3.15 -4.17
C LEU A 240 19.03 -4.09 -3.06
N ASN A 241 20.29 -4.55 -3.09
CA ASN A 241 20.86 -5.38 -2.04
C ASN A 241 21.05 -4.60 -0.73
N ILE A 242 21.53 -3.34 -0.80
CA ILE A 242 21.68 -2.47 0.37
C ILE A 242 20.31 -2.14 0.99
N LEU A 243 19.29 -1.91 0.16
CA LEU A 243 17.92 -1.70 0.60
C LEU A 243 17.35 -2.93 1.32
N ASP A 244 17.56 -4.12 0.75
CA ASP A 244 17.09 -5.37 1.36
C ASP A 244 17.74 -5.61 2.74
N GLU A 245 19.03 -5.28 2.90
CA GLU A 245 19.73 -5.38 4.18
C GLU A 245 19.17 -4.39 5.21
N TRP A 246 19.04 -3.13 4.82
CA TRP A 246 18.48 -2.11 5.71
C TRP A 246 17.06 -2.46 6.16
N MET A 247 16.22 -2.92 5.23
CA MET A 247 14.85 -3.31 5.51
C MET A 247 14.74 -4.60 6.34
N GLU A 248 15.69 -5.52 6.21
CA GLU A 248 15.79 -6.68 7.10
C GLU A 248 16.03 -6.26 8.55
N HIS A 249 17.03 -5.41 8.78
CA HIS A 249 17.35 -4.87 10.11
C HIS A 249 16.18 -4.06 10.69
N PHE A 250 15.49 -3.27 9.86
CA PHE A 250 14.30 -2.55 10.25
C PHE A 250 13.18 -3.49 10.73
N ALA A 251 12.84 -4.51 9.96
CA ALA A 251 11.80 -5.47 10.32
C ALA A 251 12.15 -6.27 11.57
N TYR A 252 13.39 -6.75 11.64
CA TYR A 252 13.91 -7.48 12.80
C TYR A 252 13.86 -6.63 14.06
N GLY A 253 14.30 -5.36 13.97
CA GLY A 253 14.28 -4.42 15.07
C GLY A 253 12.87 -4.13 15.59
N LEU A 254 11.88 -3.95 14.70
CA LEU A 254 10.48 -3.74 15.09
C LEU A 254 9.89 -4.94 15.85
N ILE A 255 10.13 -6.15 15.33
CA ILE A 255 9.60 -7.39 15.91
C ILE A 255 10.29 -7.64 17.27
N SER A 256 11.61 -7.49 17.35
CA SER A 256 12.39 -7.62 18.57
C SER A 256 11.92 -6.64 19.64
N ALA A 257 11.73 -5.37 19.26
CA ALA A 257 11.23 -4.32 20.14
C ALA A 257 9.83 -4.64 20.70
N SER A 258 8.90 -5.07 19.85
CA SER A 258 7.55 -5.43 20.30
C SER A 258 7.55 -6.68 21.22
N ASN A 259 8.47 -7.62 21.00
CA ASN A 259 8.67 -8.77 21.89
C ASN A 259 9.24 -8.33 23.25
N GLU A 260 10.25 -7.45 23.28
CA GLU A 260 10.82 -6.90 24.52
C GLU A 260 9.77 -6.11 25.33
N LEU A 261 9.00 -5.27 24.66
CA LEU A 261 8.00 -4.39 25.27
C LEU A 261 6.78 -5.13 25.87
N VAL A 262 6.73 -6.46 25.74
CA VAL A 262 5.77 -7.28 26.50
C VAL A 262 5.96 -7.09 28.01
N ASP A 263 7.18 -6.82 28.49
CA ASP A 263 7.43 -6.55 29.90
C ASP A 263 6.76 -5.25 30.37
N THR A 264 6.60 -4.28 29.47
CA THR A 264 5.98 -2.97 29.77
C THR A 264 4.47 -2.97 29.56
N PHE A 265 4.01 -3.51 28.43
CA PHE A 265 2.63 -3.41 27.99
C PHE A 265 1.82 -4.71 28.11
N GLY A 266 2.47 -5.83 28.41
CA GLY A 266 1.88 -7.16 28.29
C GLY A 266 1.68 -7.58 26.82
N VAL A 267 1.37 -8.84 26.60
CA VAL A 267 1.03 -9.38 25.28
C VAL A 267 -0.24 -8.71 24.76
N ALA A 268 -0.27 -8.39 23.44
CA ALA A 268 -1.50 -7.89 22.82
C ALA A 268 -2.64 -8.90 22.99
N PRO A 269 -3.83 -8.49 23.47
CA PRO A 269 -4.94 -9.42 23.74
C PRO A 269 -5.35 -10.30 22.54
N LEU A 270 -5.24 -9.78 21.33
CA LEU A 270 -5.55 -10.51 20.09
C LEU A 270 -4.30 -11.09 19.40
N PHE A 271 -3.17 -11.18 20.09
CA PHE A 271 -1.95 -11.78 19.54
C PHE A 271 -2.15 -13.22 19.05
N HIS A 272 -3.05 -13.99 19.67
CA HIS A 272 -3.41 -15.33 19.25
C HIS A 272 -4.07 -15.39 17.86
N LYS A 273 -4.51 -14.24 17.31
CA LYS A 273 -5.04 -14.08 15.95
C LYS A 273 -3.94 -13.72 14.93
N THR A 274 -2.68 -13.90 15.29
CA THR A 274 -1.53 -13.67 14.41
C THR A 274 -0.72 -14.94 14.20
N ASN A 275 0.07 -14.97 13.15
CA ASN A 275 0.96 -16.07 12.82
C ASN A 275 2.41 -15.86 13.28
N TRP A 276 2.69 -14.80 14.07
CA TRP A 276 4.05 -14.46 14.52
C TRP A 276 4.78 -15.57 15.28
N LYS A 277 4.05 -16.49 15.90
CA LYS A 277 4.67 -17.67 16.57
C LYS A 277 5.26 -18.67 15.61
N THR A 278 4.84 -18.68 14.37
CA THR A 278 5.18 -19.71 13.39
C THR A 278 5.84 -19.20 12.13
N THR A 279 5.60 -17.93 11.77
CA THR A 279 6.12 -17.34 10.53
C THR A 279 6.67 -15.94 10.77
N MET A 280 7.79 -15.66 10.09
CA MET A 280 8.44 -14.35 10.05
C MET A 280 8.37 -13.76 8.62
N PRO A 281 8.74 -12.50 8.38
CA PRO A 281 8.75 -11.94 7.02
C PRO A 281 9.50 -12.82 6.01
N VAL A 282 10.61 -13.45 6.42
CA VAL A 282 11.42 -14.36 5.58
C VAL A 282 10.67 -15.58 5.07
N ASP A 283 9.57 -15.98 5.74
CA ASP A 283 8.81 -17.19 5.40
C ASP A 283 7.69 -16.92 4.39
N ARG A 284 7.11 -15.70 4.40
CA ARG A 284 5.81 -15.41 3.76
C ARG A 284 5.85 -14.46 2.57
N TYR A 285 6.99 -13.84 2.26
CA TYR A 285 7.08 -12.93 1.12
C TYR A 285 6.99 -13.65 -0.23
N ASN A 286 6.60 -12.95 -1.28
CA ASN A 286 6.55 -13.48 -2.64
C ASN A 286 7.98 -13.75 -3.16
N LYS A 287 8.32 -15.02 -3.39
CA LYS A 287 9.68 -15.45 -3.76
C LYS A 287 10.17 -14.94 -5.12
N ASN A 288 9.29 -14.41 -5.96
CA ASN A 288 9.74 -13.77 -7.21
C ASN A 288 10.63 -12.53 -6.95
N VAL A 289 10.59 -11.93 -5.76
CA VAL A 289 11.50 -10.84 -5.35
C VAL A 289 12.96 -11.29 -5.42
N ASP A 290 13.26 -12.57 -5.17
CA ASP A 290 14.62 -13.11 -5.23
C ASP A 290 15.22 -13.03 -6.64
N SER A 291 14.40 -12.82 -7.69
CA SER A 291 14.87 -12.60 -9.06
C SER A 291 15.47 -11.21 -9.29
N ILE A 292 15.19 -10.25 -8.42
CA ILE A 292 15.69 -8.86 -8.51
C ILE A 292 16.67 -8.48 -7.40
N CYS A 293 16.75 -9.30 -6.35
CA CYS A 293 17.67 -9.12 -5.23
C CYS A 293 18.24 -10.48 -4.83
N SER A 294 19.55 -10.67 -5.00
CA SER A 294 20.23 -11.95 -4.75
C SER A 294 20.66 -12.13 -3.29
N ARG A 295 20.52 -11.07 -2.46
CA ARG A 295 20.92 -11.11 -1.06
C ARG A 295 20.05 -12.10 -0.28
N LYS A 296 20.66 -12.87 0.59
CA LYS A 296 19.98 -13.74 1.54
C LYS A 296 19.88 -13.06 2.90
N PRO A 297 18.81 -13.29 3.67
CA PRO A 297 18.71 -12.83 5.05
C PRO A 297 19.91 -13.25 5.88
N SER A 298 20.41 -12.34 6.72
CA SER A 298 21.65 -12.54 7.51
C SER A 298 21.41 -12.58 9.01
N LEU A 299 20.24 -12.12 9.49
CA LEU A 299 19.90 -12.11 10.90
C LEU A 299 19.32 -13.46 11.35
N ASP A 300 19.41 -13.74 12.65
CA ASP A 300 18.90 -14.98 13.23
C ASP A 300 17.37 -14.93 13.44
N TRP A 301 16.65 -15.19 12.36
CA TRP A 301 15.18 -15.21 12.36
C TRP A 301 14.59 -16.38 13.15
N ASP A 302 15.32 -17.47 13.32
CA ASP A 302 14.87 -18.62 14.09
C ASP A 302 14.93 -18.32 15.59
N GLU A 303 16.00 -17.68 16.06
CA GLU A 303 16.11 -17.19 17.44
C GLU A 303 15.00 -16.18 17.76
N LEU A 304 14.74 -15.22 16.87
CA LEU A 304 13.65 -14.25 17.07
C LEU A 304 12.27 -14.91 17.09
N ARG A 305 12.02 -15.89 16.22
CA ARG A 305 10.79 -16.69 16.20
C ARG A 305 10.58 -17.41 17.53
N ASP A 306 11.63 -18.04 18.05
CA ASP A 306 11.59 -18.73 19.35
C ASP A 306 11.28 -17.80 20.50
N ARG A 307 11.89 -16.60 20.54
CA ARG A 307 11.56 -15.58 21.55
C ARG A 307 10.11 -15.14 21.47
N VAL A 308 9.62 -14.87 20.25
CA VAL A 308 8.22 -14.46 20.03
C VAL A 308 7.25 -15.61 20.38
N ALA A 309 7.58 -16.84 20.04
CA ALA A 309 6.75 -18.01 20.39
C ALA A 309 6.62 -18.18 21.91
N LYS A 310 7.69 -17.95 22.66
CA LYS A 310 7.74 -18.09 24.14
C LYS A 310 7.05 -16.92 24.85
N LYS A 311 7.33 -15.68 24.45
CA LYS A 311 6.94 -14.46 25.19
C LYS A 311 5.75 -13.74 24.59
N GLY A 312 5.51 -13.87 23.28
CA GLY A 312 4.52 -13.11 22.54
C GLY A 312 5.05 -11.74 22.09
N MET A 313 4.14 -10.86 21.68
CA MET A 313 4.43 -9.49 21.26
C MET A 313 3.44 -8.50 21.87
N ALA A 314 3.87 -7.27 22.08
CA ALA A 314 3.03 -6.17 22.56
C ALA A 314 2.05 -5.65 21.47
N ASN A 315 2.32 -5.95 20.19
CA ASN A 315 1.56 -5.50 19.03
C ASN A 315 1.28 -6.68 18.08
N CYS A 316 0.15 -6.65 17.39
CA CYS A 316 -0.21 -7.65 16.38
C CYS A 316 0.32 -7.29 14.99
N GLY A 317 0.38 -6.00 14.65
CA GLY A 317 0.94 -5.47 13.41
C GLY A 317 1.84 -4.28 13.69
N LEU A 318 2.92 -4.12 12.92
CA LEU A 318 4.01 -3.22 13.23
C LEU A 318 4.35 -2.24 12.10
N SER A 319 4.40 -2.71 10.85
CA SER A 319 5.04 -1.97 9.78
C SER A 319 4.14 -1.74 8.56
N MET A 320 4.30 -0.57 7.95
CA MET A 320 3.69 -0.17 6.68
C MET A 320 4.46 1.02 6.13
N ILE A 321 4.24 1.40 4.89
CA ILE A 321 4.82 2.63 4.34
C ILE A 321 3.69 3.55 3.87
N PRO A 322 3.41 4.63 4.64
CA PRO A 322 2.38 5.60 4.30
C PRO A 322 2.91 6.67 3.35
N PRO A 323 2.03 7.44 2.69
CA PRO A 323 2.44 8.70 2.09
C PRO A 323 2.85 9.66 3.21
N SER A 324 3.97 10.36 3.06
CA SER A 324 4.51 11.24 4.11
C SER A 324 4.59 12.70 3.67
N GLU A 325 3.70 13.15 2.80
CA GLU A 325 3.78 14.46 2.15
C GLU A 325 3.90 15.65 3.10
N SER A 326 3.05 15.74 4.11
CA SER A 326 3.09 16.87 5.06
C SER A 326 4.22 16.75 6.07
N SER A 327 4.45 15.55 6.61
CA SER A 327 5.50 15.30 7.58
C SER A 327 6.88 15.46 6.96
N SER A 328 7.06 15.07 5.69
CA SER A 328 8.32 15.24 4.97
C SER A 328 8.66 16.73 4.74
N ILE A 329 7.65 17.58 4.49
CA ILE A 329 7.86 19.03 4.40
C ILE A 329 8.35 19.59 5.74
N GLY A 330 7.66 19.23 6.83
CA GLY A 330 8.01 19.72 8.16
C GLY A 330 9.40 19.30 8.66
N SER A 331 9.88 18.14 8.18
CA SER A 331 11.19 17.57 8.55
C SER A 331 12.27 17.71 7.47
N ASN A 332 11.99 18.45 6.39
CA ASN A 332 12.89 18.64 5.26
C ASN A 332 13.39 17.32 4.66
N GLN A 333 12.48 16.43 4.32
CA GLN A 333 12.74 15.11 3.75
C GLN A 333 12.11 14.97 2.37
N THR A 334 12.57 13.99 1.56
CA THR A 334 11.80 13.52 0.41
C THR A 334 10.63 12.66 0.90
N SER A 335 9.51 12.69 0.15
CA SER A 335 8.28 12.02 0.56
C SER A 335 8.40 10.50 0.44
N SER A 336 8.12 9.79 1.54
CA SER A 336 8.02 8.33 1.56
C SER A 336 9.24 7.63 0.93
N ILE A 337 9.00 6.68 0.03
CA ILE A 337 10.02 5.92 -0.72
C ILE A 337 10.12 6.36 -2.19
N GLU A 338 9.41 7.41 -2.56
CA GLU A 338 9.26 7.82 -3.95
C GLU A 338 10.46 8.63 -4.47
N PRO A 339 10.80 8.50 -5.76
CA PRO A 339 11.70 9.43 -6.42
C PRO A 339 11.11 10.85 -6.38
N ILE A 340 11.97 11.86 -6.43
CA ILE A 340 11.53 13.25 -6.40
C ILE A 340 10.87 13.64 -7.72
N LYS A 341 9.88 14.54 -7.67
CA LYS A 341 9.27 15.10 -8.89
C LYS A 341 10.17 16.16 -9.52
N GLU A 342 10.76 17.00 -8.69
CA GLU A 342 11.64 18.12 -9.05
C GLU A 342 12.59 18.43 -7.88
N LEU A 343 13.74 19.08 -8.16
CA LEU A 343 14.65 19.54 -7.11
C LEU A 343 14.05 20.64 -6.23
N LEU A 344 13.17 21.47 -6.80
CA LEU A 344 12.40 22.48 -6.09
C LEU A 344 10.91 22.25 -6.32
N THR A 345 10.23 21.81 -5.31
CA THR A 345 8.76 21.67 -5.33
C THR A 345 8.12 22.96 -4.76
N ILE A 346 7.15 23.50 -5.49
CA ILE A 346 6.35 24.65 -5.05
C ILE A 346 4.92 24.14 -4.82
N LYS A 347 4.47 24.18 -3.57
CA LYS A 347 3.10 23.82 -3.20
C LYS A 347 2.32 25.08 -2.85
N ASP A 348 1.19 25.30 -3.50
CA ASP A 348 0.22 26.32 -3.08
C ASP A 348 -0.70 25.71 -2.01
N ARG A 349 -0.66 26.27 -0.82
CA ARG A 349 -1.50 25.87 0.29
C ARG A 349 -2.34 27.06 0.71
N GLN A 350 -3.57 27.15 0.19
CA GLN A 350 -4.51 28.24 0.53
C GLN A 350 -3.93 29.64 0.28
N GLY A 351 -3.23 29.84 -0.84
CA GLY A 351 -2.58 31.10 -1.19
C GLY A 351 -1.19 31.29 -0.57
N MET A 352 -0.68 30.31 0.18
CA MET A 352 0.68 30.32 0.70
C MET A 352 1.55 29.41 -0.17
N LEU A 353 2.51 29.99 -0.88
CA LEU A 353 3.49 29.24 -1.66
C LEU A 353 4.58 28.67 -0.76
N LEU A 354 4.53 27.37 -0.53
CA LEU A 354 5.60 26.64 0.17
C LEU A 354 6.63 26.15 -0.85
N LYS A 355 7.85 26.61 -0.72
CA LYS A 355 9.00 26.16 -1.52
C LYS A 355 9.77 25.12 -0.72
N GLN A 356 9.91 23.93 -1.25
CA GLN A 356 10.70 22.86 -0.66
C GLN A 356 11.78 22.39 -1.65
N TYR A 357 13.03 22.52 -1.26
CA TYR A 357 14.14 21.90 -1.98
C TYR A 357 14.28 20.43 -1.54
N ALA A 358 14.64 19.56 -2.47
CA ALA A 358 15.12 18.22 -2.10
C ALA A 358 16.32 18.37 -1.14
N PRO A 359 16.46 17.54 -0.11
CA PRO A 359 17.60 17.60 0.79
C PRO A 359 18.92 17.53 0.00
N ASP A 360 19.91 18.34 0.40
CA ASP A 360 21.20 18.43 -0.28
C ASP A 360 21.14 18.70 -1.81
N ALA A 361 20.09 19.38 -2.30
CA ALA A 361 19.79 19.57 -3.72
C ALA A 361 20.98 20.12 -4.51
N ILE A 362 21.83 21.00 -3.93
CA ILE A 362 23.00 21.56 -4.60
C ILE A 362 24.07 20.49 -4.82
N LYS A 363 24.30 19.62 -3.83
CA LYS A 363 25.36 18.60 -3.85
C LYS A 363 24.94 17.35 -4.61
N LEU A 364 23.65 17.02 -4.59
CA LEU A 364 23.12 15.76 -5.09
C LEU A 364 22.20 15.94 -6.32
N SER A 365 22.22 17.11 -6.97
CA SER A 365 21.36 17.41 -8.11
C SER A 365 21.44 16.38 -9.25
N ASP A 366 22.63 15.87 -9.51
CA ASP A 366 22.93 14.86 -10.54
C ASP A 366 22.75 13.40 -10.05
N LYS A 367 22.53 13.22 -8.76
CA LYS A 367 22.35 11.91 -8.12
C LYS A 367 20.89 11.51 -7.95
N TYR A 368 20.00 12.49 -7.85
CA TYR A 368 18.58 12.20 -7.75
C TYR A 368 18.01 11.60 -9.03
N ASP A 369 17.06 10.67 -8.88
CA ASP A 369 16.16 10.24 -9.94
C ASP A 369 14.88 11.06 -9.90
N PHE A 370 14.37 11.40 -11.09
CA PHE A 370 13.14 12.17 -11.20
C PHE A 370 11.95 11.26 -11.54
N ALA A 371 10.86 11.42 -10.82
CA ALA A 371 9.69 10.56 -10.91
C ALA A 371 9.14 10.40 -12.33
N TYR A 372 9.31 11.43 -13.17
CA TYR A 372 8.85 11.43 -14.56
C TYR A 372 9.93 11.02 -15.57
N ASP A 373 11.02 10.41 -15.12
CA ASP A 373 12.03 9.85 -16.03
C ASP A 373 11.52 8.55 -16.67
N ARG A 374 11.86 8.34 -17.93
CA ARG A 374 11.39 7.19 -18.69
C ARG A 374 11.90 5.88 -18.05
N ASN A 375 11.01 4.91 -17.91
CA ASN A 375 11.23 3.59 -17.32
C ASN A 375 11.42 3.56 -15.79
N LEU A 376 11.43 4.69 -15.11
CA LEU A 376 11.67 4.74 -13.65
C LEU A 376 10.60 3.96 -12.86
N ASN A 377 9.35 3.87 -13.35
CA ASN A 377 8.31 3.09 -12.67
C ASN A 377 8.72 1.63 -12.40
N LYS A 378 9.35 0.96 -13.36
CA LYS A 378 9.80 -0.44 -13.17
C LYS A 378 10.90 -0.56 -12.14
N ASP A 379 11.83 0.38 -12.12
CA ASP A 379 12.90 0.42 -11.15
C ASP A 379 12.37 0.78 -9.76
N PHE A 380 11.44 1.70 -9.69
CA PHE A 380 10.74 2.03 -8.44
C PHE A 380 9.90 0.84 -7.92
N ILE A 381 9.19 0.11 -8.79
CA ILE A 381 8.46 -1.11 -8.40
C ILE A 381 9.38 -2.16 -7.77
N LYS A 382 10.64 -2.28 -8.22
CA LYS A 382 11.63 -3.15 -7.58
C LYS A 382 11.90 -2.73 -6.12
N HIS A 383 12.08 -1.42 -5.88
CA HIS A 383 12.23 -0.89 -4.51
C HIS A 383 11.01 -1.17 -3.65
N VAL A 384 9.80 -0.92 -4.19
CA VAL A 384 8.54 -1.23 -3.48
C VAL A 384 8.45 -2.72 -3.13
N ALA A 385 8.82 -3.60 -4.06
CA ALA A 385 8.78 -5.05 -3.85
C ALA A 385 9.76 -5.52 -2.75
N ILE A 386 10.97 -4.96 -2.71
CA ILE A 386 11.94 -5.24 -1.65
C ILE A 386 11.44 -4.72 -0.31
N CYS A 387 10.90 -3.51 -0.24
CA CYS A 387 10.28 -3.02 0.97
C CYS A 387 9.11 -3.94 1.40
N GLN A 388 8.25 -4.35 0.46
CA GLN A 388 7.09 -5.22 0.74
C GLN A 388 7.49 -6.62 1.26
N LYS A 389 8.68 -7.12 0.93
CA LYS A 389 9.23 -8.35 1.50
C LYS A 389 9.27 -8.31 3.03
N TRP A 390 9.60 -7.14 3.60
CA TRP A 390 9.85 -6.94 5.03
C TRP A 390 8.68 -6.28 5.79
N ILE A 391 7.74 -5.66 5.07
CA ILE A 391 6.59 -4.96 5.64
C ILE A 391 5.41 -5.91 5.81
N ASP A 392 4.84 -5.97 7.02
CA ASP A 392 3.72 -6.86 7.34
C ASP A 392 2.36 -6.34 6.79
N LYS A 393 2.17 -5.02 6.70
CA LYS A 393 0.99 -4.40 6.09
C LYS A 393 1.26 -4.03 4.62
N GLY A 394 0.79 -2.88 4.17
CA GLY A 394 0.91 -2.42 2.80
C GLY A 394 1.85 -1.23 2.64
N ILE A 395 1.98 -0.81 1.40
CA ILE A 395 2.78 0.33 0.97
C ILE A 395 1.94 1.21 0.06
N SER A 396 1.80 2.49 0.39
CA SER A 396 1.20 3.48 -0.51
C SER A 396 2.21 3.88 -1.57
N SER A 397 2.23 3.18 -2.69
CA SER A 397 3.16 3.45 -3.79
C SER A 397 2.46 4.11 -4.96
N ASN A 398 2.97 5.27 -5.40
CA ASN A 398 2.48 5.97 -6.58
C ASN A 398 3.20 5.49 -7.84
N THR A 399 2.58 5.72 -8.99
CA THR A 399 3.23 5.57 -10.30
C THR A 399 3.23 6.91 -11.03
N PHE A 400 4.21 7.11 -11.90
CA PHE A 400 4.45 8.38 -12.56
C PHE A 400 4.59 8.16 -14.05
N TYR A 401 3.82 8.90 -14.84
CA TYR A 401 3.83 8.80 -16.30
C TYR A 401 3.95 10.19 -16.93
N ASN A 402 4.70 10.27 -18.03
CA ASN A 402 4.85 11.49 -18.80
C ASN A 402 4.37 11.23 -20.24
N PRO A 403 3.30 11.91 -20.70
CA PRO A 403 2.81 11.80 -22.06
C PRO A 403 3.90 12.09 -23.13
N GLU A 404 4.88 12.94 -22.81
CA GLU A 404 6.00 13.28 -23.71
C GLU A 404 6.91 12.08 -24.06
N TRP A 405 6.77 10.95 -23.35
CA TRP A 405 7.49 9.71 -23.71
C TRP A 405 7.00 9.08 -25.01
N TYR A 406 5.81 9.45 -25.45
CA TYR A 406 5.10 8.85 -26.57
C TYR A 406 4.98 9.86 -27.71
N SER A 407 5.11 9.38 -28.95
CA SER A 407 5.13 10.24 -30.16
C SER A 407 3.81 10.98 -30.41
N ASP A 408 2.69 10.44 -29.94
CA ASP A 408 1.35 11.04 -30.04
C ASP A 408 0.93 11.76 -28.75
N GLU A 409 1.84 11.87 -27.77
CA GLU A 409 1.61 12.44 -26.44
C GLU A 409 0.42 11.83 -25.70
N LYS A 410 0.07 10.58 -26.01
CA LYS A 410 -0.98 9.83 -25.33
C LYS A 410 -0.40 8.75 -24.46
N MET A 411 -1.02 8.57 -23.29
CA MET A 411 -0.61 7.53 -22.35
C MET A 411 -0.82 6.13 -22.91
N SER A 412 0.21 5.30 -22.79
CA SER A 412 0.13 3.88 -23.20
C SER A 412 -0.54 3.05 -22.10
N LEU A 413 -1.79 2.65 -22.33
CA LEU A 413 -2.48 1.72 -21.43
C LEU A 413 -1.74 0.37 -21.29
N LYS A 414 -1.03 -0.03 -22.37
CA LYS A 414 -0.18 -1.24 -22.33
C LYS A 414 0.93 -1.14 -21.31
N ASP A 415 1.56 0.03 -21.17
CA ASP A 415 2.65 0.22 -20.21
C ASP A 415 2.10 0.22 -18.78
N ILE A 416 0.96 0.88 -18.55
CA ILE A 416 0.28 0.88 -17.24
C ILE A 416 -0.09 -0.55 -16.82
N ILE A 417 -0.71 -1.34 -17.71
CA ILE A 417 -1.08 -2.74 -17.43
C ILE A 417 0.20 -3.59 -17.22
N SER A 418 1.26 -3.32 -17.99
CA SER A 418 2.57 -3.99 -17.81
C SER A 418 3.14 -3.74 -16.42
N ASP A 419 3.10 -2.49 -15.94
CA ASP A 419 3.58 -2.12 -14.60
C ASP A 419 2.72 -2.76 -13.48
N MET A 420 1.39 -2.78 -13.65
CA MET A 420 0.49 -3.49 -12.73
C MET A 420 0.81 -5.00 -12.64
N ARG A 421 1.03 -5.65 -13.78
CA ARG A 421 1.43 -7.06 -13.85
C ARG A 421 2.81 -7.30 -13.23
N TYR A 422 3.74 -6.40 -13.46
CA TYR A 422 5.09 -6.50 -12.90
C TYR A 422 5.07 -6.34 -11.39
N ALA A 423 4.33 -5.35 -10.87
CA ALA A 423 4.13 -5.17 -9.45
C ALA A 423 3.49 -6.41 -8.80
N LYS A 424 2.42 -6.95 -9.41
CA LYS A 424 1.77 -8.19 -8.94
C LYS A 424 2.75 -9.37 -8.92
N LYS A 425 3.52 -9.57 -9.99
CA LYS A 425 4.52 -10.65 -10.07
C LYS A 425 5.52 -10.60 -8.92
N LEU A 426 5.92 -9.40 -8.51
CA LEU A 426 6.88 -9.18 -7.42
C LEU A 426 6.25 -9.09 -6.02
N GLY A 427 4.96 -9.39 -5.87
CA GLY A 427 4.29 -9.42 -4.57
C GLY A 427 3.92 -8.06 -3.99
N VAL A 428 3.88 -7.01 -4.82
CA VAL A 428 3.39 -5.68 -4.39
C VAL A 428 1.89 -5.77 -4.12
N LYS A 429 1.48 -5.43 -2.90
CA LYS A 429 0.08 -5.56 -2.47
C LYS A 429 -0.82 -4.48 -3.06
N THR A 430 -0.31 -3.24 -3.19
CA THR A 430 -1.12 -2.10 -3.62
C THR A 430 -0.34 -1.15 -4.51
N MET A 431 -1.06 -0.49 -5.45
CA MET A 431 -0.59 0.69 -6.18
C MET A 431 -1.62 1.80 -5.96
N TYR A 432 -1.15 2.94 -5.45
CA TYR A 432 -1.98 4.04 -5.01
C TYR A 432 -2.31 5.02 -6.15
N TYR A 433 -1.90 6.27 -6.06
CA TYR A 433 -2.15 7.23 -7.13
C TYR A 433 -1.34 6.95 -8.40
N GLN A 434 -1.93 7.31 -9.53
CA GLN A 434 -1.21 7.44 -10.79
C GLN A 434 -1.03 8.92 -11.10
N ASN A 435 0.20 9.38 -11.10
CA ASN A 435 0.53 10.77 -11.43
C ASN A 435 0.89 10.87 -12.91
N THR A 436 0.22 11.79 -13.61
CA THR A 436 0.53 12.11 -15.01
C THR A 436 1.11 13.51 -15.07
N LYS A 437 2.27 13.68 -15.73
CA LYS A 437 2.88 14.99 -15.93
C LYS A 437 1.99 15.85 -16.82
N VAL A 438 1.64 17.03 -16.36
CA VAL A 438 0.80 18.01 -17.08
C VAL A 438 1.68 19.11 -17.64
N LYS A 439 1.52 19.47 -18.93
CA LYS A 439 2.30 20.50 -19.60
C LYS A 439 2.00 21.91 -19.06
N ASN A 440 0.80 22.13 -18.59
CA ASN A 440 0.34 23.45 -18.15
C ASN A 440 -0.17 23.40 -16.69
N PRO A 441 0.52 24.07 -15.75
CA PRO A 441 0.08 24.07 -14.33
C PRO A 441 -1.35 24.63 -14.11
N ASN A 442 -1.90 25.41 -15.05
CA ASN A 442 -3.25 25.95 -14.98
C ASN A 442 -4.35 24.91 -15.28
N GLU A 443 -4.03 23.81 -15.95
CA GLU A 443 -4.95 22.69 -16.19
C GLU A 443 -5.13 21.80 -14.94
N ILE A 444 -4.23 21.94 -13.97
CA ILE A 444 -4.26 21.18 -12.70
C ILE A 444 -5.51 21.51 -11.87
N LYS A 445 -6.09 22.72 -12.00
CA LYS A 445 -7.27 23.12 -11.22
C LYS A 445 -8.53 22.31 -11.53
N GLU A 446 -8.67 21.74 -12.72
CA GLU A 446 -9.83 20.91 -13.08
C GLU A 446 -9.65 19.43 -12.71
N GLN A 447 -8.41 18.91 -12.67
CA GLN A 447 -8.11 17.53 -12.25
C GLN A 447 -7.97 17.40 -10.72
N ALA A 448 -7.77 18.50 -10.01
CA ALA A 448 -7.51 18.53 -8.57
C ALA A 448 -8.75 18.29 -7.68
N GLY A 449 -9.88 17.85 -8.22
CA GLY A 449 -11.05 17.48 -7.43
C GLY A 449 -10.82 16.38 -6.37
N CYS A 450 -9.69 15.66 -6.46
CA CYS A 450 -9.31 14.62 -5.48
C CYS A 450 -7.98 14.87 -4.77
N ALA A 451 -7.15 15.79 -5.24
CA ALA A 451 -5.88 16.12 -4.56
C ALA A 451 -6.09 16.78 -3.18
N GLY A 452 -7.28 17.31 -2.91
CA GLY A 452 -7.62 17.93 -1.63
C GLY A 452 -7.79 16.99 -0.44
N SER A 453 -7.83 15.67 -0.63
CA SER A 453 -8.04 14.72 0.47
C SER A 453 -6.76 14.14 1.08
N CYS A 454 -5.66 14.15 0.34
CA CYS A 454 -4.34 13.74 0.82
C CYS A 454 -3.34 14.89 0.93
N GLU A 455 -3.70 16.11 0.52
CA GLU A 455 -2.91 17.31 0.79
C GLU A 455 -3.18 17.79 2.22
N VAL A 456 -2.50 17.18 3.16
CA VAL A 456 -2.24 17.82 4.46
C VAL A 456 -0.85 17.47 4.93
#